data_8003f999ed3c748f7c62a98cf6eb5dd8
#
_entry.id   8003f999ed3c748f7c62a98cf6eb5dd8
#
_cell.length_a   1.000
_cell.length_b   1.000
_cell.length_c   1.000
_cell.angle_alpha   90.00
_cell.angle_beta   90.00
_cell.angle_gamma   90.00
#
_symmetry.space_group_name_H-M   'P 1'
#
loop_
_entity.id
_entity.type
_entity.pdbx_description
1 polymer ?
#
loop_
_entity_poly.entity_id
_entity_poly.type
_entity_poly.pdbx_seq_one_letter_code
_entity_poly.pdbx_strand_id
1 'polypeptide(L)'
;MSNEKEASTGLFTKRSQPADQASTWFSWHADVIGPGSRVLDLACGAGRHAIPAALRGATVVAVDQDAERLAALERAAGLRRVAIDVVRADLTAWDPGRDAFDVVMIFNYLDRRRMPDFLAAVRPGGHLLTETFLEQQRLQGWGPRSDEHLLASGELMRLTERFELILGREVIETIDGRPAALASVFAQRPLA
;
A
#
# COMPACT_ATOMS: atom_id res chain seq x y z
N MET A 1 23.85 -49.48 -4.53
CA MET A 1 22.42 -49.06 -4.28
C MET A 1 22.47 -47.71 -3.60
N SER A 2 22.49 -46.70 -4.43
CA SER A 2 22.65 -45.29 -4.00
C SER A 2 21.27 -44.64 -4.03
N ASN A 3 20.84 -44.15 -2.90
CA ASN A 3 19.55 -43.51 -2.72
C ASN A 3 19.79 -41.97 -2.79
N GLU A 4 19.62 -41.40 -3.96
CA GLU A 4 19.64 -39.96 -4.14
C GLU A 4 18.34 -39.36 -3.59
N LYS A 5 18.47 -38.56 -2.54
CA LYS A 5 17.41 -37.70 -2.05
C LYS A 5 17.28 -36.51 -3.01
N GLU A 6 16.26 -36.51 -3.84
CA GLU A 6 15.83 -35.32 -4.56
C GLU A 6 15.35 -34.26 -3.59
N ALA A 7 16.14 -33.21 -3.45
CA ALA A 7 15.73 -31.98 -2.78
C ALA A 7 14.73 -31.26 -3.67
N SER A 8 13.46 -31.25 -3.27
CA SER A 8 12.41 -30.44 -3.86
C SER A 8 12.77 -28.94 -3.72
N THR A 9 13.36 -28.38 -4.77
CA THR A 9 13.57 -26.95 -4.90
C THR A 9 12.23 -26.34 -5.29
N GLY A 10 11.53 -25.78 -4.30
CA GLY A 10 10.28 -25.07 -4.54
C GLY A 10 10.51 -23.92 -5.54
N LEU A 11 9.98 -24.09 -6.73
CA LEU A 11 9.99 -23.09 -7.77
C LEU A 11 9.09 -21.93 -7.35
N PHE A 12 9.67 -20.90 -6.75
CA PHE A 12 9.01 -19.60 -6.64
C PHE A 12 8.89 -19.03 -8.06
N THR A 13 7.73 -19.25 -8.68
CA THR A 13 7.39 -18.58 -9.92
C THR A 13 7.34 -17.08 -9.65
N LYS A 14 8.31 -16.34 -10.19
CA LYS A 14 8.32 -14.88 -10.23
C LYS A 14 7.08 -14.41 -10.99
N ARG A 15 5.99 -14.13 -10.28
CA ARG A 15 4.82 -13.49 -10.89
C ARG A 15 5.21 -12.04 -11.16
N SER A 16 5.28 -11.67 -12.43
CA SER A 16 5.36 -10.27 -12.84
C SER A 16 4.01 -9.61 -12.57
N GLN A 17 4.00 -8.52 -11.81
CA GLN A 17 2.80 -7.77 -11.49
C GLN A 17 2.75 -6.51 -12.37
N PRO A 18 1.69 -6.31 -13.18
CA PRO A 18 1.50 -5.06 -13.92
C PRO A 18 1.36 -3.85 -12.99
N ALA A 19 1.96 -2.72 -13.35
CA ALA A 19 1.98 -1.51 -12.50
C ALA A 19 0.58 -0.87 -12.31
N ASP A 20 -0.36 -1.17 -13.19
CA ASP A 20 -1.76 -0.73 -13.13
C ASP A 20 -2.66 -1.62 -12.27
N GLN A 21 -2.16 -2.79 -11.84
CA GLN A 21 -2.87 -3.68 -10.93
C GLN A 21 -2.53 -3.39 -9.46
N ALA A 22 -3.46 -3.77 -8.58
CA ALA A 22 -3.21 -3.72 -7.15
C ALA A 22 -1.96 -4.54 -6.79
N SER A 23 -1.17 -4.06 -5.83
CA SER A 23 0.03 -4.76 -5.41
C SER A 23 -0.29 -6.15 -4.87
N THR A 24 0.68 -7.06 -4.96
CA THR A 24 0.57 -8.39 -4.33
C THR A 24 0.33 -8.25 -2.83
N TRP A 25 0.97 -7.26 -2.20
CA TRP A 25 0.81 -6.96 -0.78
C TRP A 25 -0.64 -6.59 -0.42
N PHE A 26 -1.26 -5.68 -1.20
CA PHE A 26 -2.68 -5.38 -1.05
C PHE A 26 -3.53 -6.64 -1.22
N SER A 27 -3.29 -7.42 -2.27
CA SER A 27 -4.11 -8.59 -2.60
C SER A 27 -4.08 -9.66 -1.51
N TRP A 28 -2.97 -9.82 -0.80
CA TRP A 28 -2.83 -10.78 0.31
C TRP A 28 -3.59 -10.37 1.56
N HIS A 29 -3.79 -9.06 1.77
CA HIS A 29 -4.36 -8.54 3.00
C HIS A 29 -5.71 -7.84 2.80
N ALA A 30 -6.26 -7.88 1.57
CA ALA A 30 -7.51 -7.21 1.25
C ALA A 30 -8.75 -7.79 1.98
N ASP A 31 -8.63 -8.91 2.68
CA ASP A 31 -9.74 -9.53 3.41
C ASP A 31 -10.19 -8.73 4.65
N VAL A 32 -9.36 -7.77 5.12
CA VAL A 32 -9.79 -6.80 6.14
C VAL A 32 -10.68 -5.70 5.58
N ILE A 33 -10.87 -5.66 4.26
CA ILE A 33 -11.70 -4.69 3.54
C ILE A 33 -12.96 -5.40 3.05
N GLY A 34 -14.13 -4.91 3.45
CA GLY A 34 -15.40 -5.48 3.07
C GLY A 34 -16.57 -4.49 3.18
N PRO A 35 -17.82 -4.96 3.00
CA PRO A 35 -19.00 -4.12 3.16
C PRO A 35 -19.02 -3.44 4.54
N GLY A 36 -19.25 -2.12 4.54
CA GLY A 36 -19.27 -1.31 5.74
C GLY A 36 -17.89 -0.80 6.20
N SER A 37 -16.77 -1.30 5.63
CA SER A 37 -15.45 -0.72 5.90
C SER A 37 -15.33 0.67 5.32
N ARG A 38 -14.73 1.59 6.08
CA ARG A 38 -14.33 2.91 5.62
C ARG A 38 -12.81 2.90 5.37
N VAL A 39 -12.42 3.12 4.13
CA VAL A 39 -11.03 2.98 3.66
C VAL A 39 -10.49 4.32 3.19
N LEU A 40 -9.26 4.65 3.59
CA LEU A 40 -8.51 5.80 3.09
C LEU A 40 -7.35 5.31 2.22
N ASP A 41 -7.28 5.77 0.97
CA ASP A 41 -6.16 5.51 0.05
C ASP A 41 -5.37 6.81 -0.16
N LEU A 42 -4.21 6.92 0.48
CA LEU A 42 -3.32 8.09 0.44
C LEU A 42 -2.34 7.99 -0.72
N ALA A 43 -2.18 9.06 -1.49
CA ALA A 43 -1.44 9.09 -2.76
C ALA A 43 -1.98 8.04 -3.74
N CYS A 44 -3.30 7.99 -3.89
CA CYS A 44 -4.04 6.93 -4.57
C CYS A 44 -3.74 6.82 -6.08
N GLY A 45 -3.18 7.88 -6.69
CA GLY A 45 -2.92 7.93 -8.11
C GLY A 45 -4.17 7.67 -8.95
N ALA A 46 -4.09 6.76 -9.92
CA ALA A 46 -5.22 6.34 -10.75
C ALA A 46 -6.09 5.24 -10.09
N GLY A 47 -5.94 4.99 -8.78
CA GLY A 47 -6.84 4.17 -7.99
C GLY A 47 -6.60 2.66 -8.08
N ARG A 48 -5.37 2.21 -8.31
CA ARG A 48 -5.05 0.78 -8.42
C ARG A 48 -5.39 -0.02 -7.15
N HIS A 49 -5.49 0.64 -5.98
CA HIS A 49 -5.94 0.03 -4.71
C HIS A 49 -7.34 0.50 -4.31
N ALA A 50 -7.68 1.79 -4.54
CA ALA A 50 -8.99 2.35 -4.25
C ALA A 50 -10.13 1.59 -4.97
N ILE A 51 -9.97 1.29 -6.26
CA ILE A 51 -10.99 0.60 -7.05
C ILE A 51 -11.24 -0.83 -6.53
N PRO A 52 -10.23 -1.71 -6.34
CA PRO A 52 -10.48 -3.03 -5.76
C PRO A 52 -11.00 -2.98 -4.33
N ALA A 53 -10.66 -1.97 -3.52
CA ALA A 53 -11.27 -1.78 -2.21
C ALA A 53 -12.77 -1.46 -2.32
N ALA A 54 -13.16 -0.56 -3.23
CA ALA A 54 -14.56 -0.22 -3.49
C ALA A 54 -15.36 -1.42 -4.06
N LEU A 55 -14.74 -2.24 -4.93
CA LEU A 55 -15.34 -3.47 -5.45
C LEU A 55 -15.62 -4.51 -4.35
N ARG A 56 -14.94 -4.45 -3.21
CA ARG A 56 -15.19 -5.28 -2.02
C ARG A 56 -16.33 -4.73 -1.16
N GLY A 57 -16.95 -3.61 -1.56
CA GLY A 57 -18.08 -2.99 -0.85
C GLY A 57 -17.67 -1.95 0.20
N ALA A 58 -16.42 -1.53 0.24
CA ALA A 58 -15.98 -0.48 1.14
C ALA A 58 -16.41 0.91 0.66
N THR A 59 -16.62 1.83 1.61
CA THR A 59 -16.67 3.26 1.34
C THR A 59 -15.23 3.78 1.30
N VAL A 60 -14.78 4.23 0.13
CA VAL A 60 -13.38 4.61 -0.10
C VAL A 60 -13.26 6.12 -0.27
N VAL A 61 -12.33 6.72 0.49
CA VAL A 61 -11.82 8.07 0.28
C VAL A 61 -10.43 7.94 -0.36
N ALA A 62 -10.25 8.50 -1.57
CA ALA A 62 -9.02 8.40 -2.34
C ALA A 62 -8.44 9.79 -2.54
N VAL A 63 -7.22 10.02 -2.07
CA VAL A 63 -6.59 11.34 -2.02
C VAL A 63 -5.30 11.36 -2.83
N ASP A 64 -5.17 12.32 -3.74
CA ASP A 64 -3.94 12.60 -4.50
C ASP A 64 -3.89 14.09 -4.89
N GLN A 65 -2.72 14.60 -5.19
CA GLN A 65 -2.56 15.98 -5.72
C GLN A 65 -2.70 16.06 -7.24
N ASP A 66 -2.47 14.95 -7.95
CA ASP A 66 -2.42 14.86 -9.40
C ASP A 66 -3.84 14.78 -10.01
N ALA A 67 -4.31 15.88 -10.56
CA ALA A 67 -5.64 15.98 -11.15
C ALA A 67 -5.87 15.03 -12.34
N GLU A 68 -4.84 14.73 -13.14
CA GLU A 68 -4.98 13.83 -14.29
C GLU A 68 -5.17 12.38 -13.84
N ARG A 69 -4.41 11.97 -12.81
CA ARG A 69 -4.54 10.65 -12.20
C ARG A 69 -5.90 10.48 -11.52
N LEU A 70 -6.37 11.50 -10.80
CA LEU A 70 -7.70 11.47 -10.19
C LEU A 70 -8.82 11.39 -11.24
N ALA A 71 -8.72 12.13 -12.34
CA ALA A 71 -9.67 12.00 -13.45
C ALA A 71 -9.64 10.60 -14.09
N ALA A 72 -8.48 9.94 -14.15
CA ALA A 72 -8.38 8.57 -14.59
C ALA A 72 -9.04 7.60 -13.60
N LEU A 73 -8.88 7.80 -12.29
CA LEU A 73 -9.57 7.06 -11.24
C LEU A 73 -11.08 7.17 -11.37
N GLU A 74 -11.62 8.40 -11.50
CA GLU A 74 -13.08 8.63 -11.64
C GLU A 74 -13.65 7.90 -12.85
N ARG A 75 -12.98 7.99 -14.02
CA ARG A 75 -13.38 7.25 -15.22
C ARG A 75 -13.38 5.74 -15.01
N ALA A 76 -12.32 5.21 -14.38
CA ALA A 76 -12.18 3.78 -14.14
C ALA A 76 -13.21 3.27 -13.11
N ALA A 77 -13.53 4.05 -12.07
CA ALA A 77 -14.56 3.77 -11.08
C ALA A 77 -15.95 3.76 -11.74
N GLY A 78 -16.25 4.74 -12.59
CA GLY A 78 -17.51 4.81 -13.35
C GLY A 78 -17.72 3.60 -14.26
N LEU A 79 -16.69 3.15 -14.99
CA LEU A 79 -16.74 1.94 -15.82
C LEU A 79 -17.02 0.67 -15.00
N ARG A 80 -16.57 0.61 -13.76
CA ARG A 80 -16.79 -0.52 -12.84
C ARG A 80 -18.02 -0.35 -11.96
N ARG A 81 -18.73 0.78 -12.07
CA ARG A 81 -19.94 1.12 -11.30
C ARG A 81 -19.69 1.09 -9.79
N VAL A 82 -18.55 1.57 -9.35
CA VAL A 82 -18.24 1.78 -7.93
C VAL A 82 -18.17 3.27 -7.62
N ALA A 83 -18.60 3.64 -6.40
CA ALA A 83 -18.50 5.00 -5.89
C ALA A 83 -17.20 5.11 -5.06
N ILE A 84 -16.45 6.18 -5.29
CA ILE A 84 -15.24 6.53 -4.54
C ILE A 84 -15.27 8.03 -4.30
N ASP A 85 -15.06 8.45 -3.06
CA ASP A 85 -14.90 9.87 -2.71
C ASP A 85 -13.49 10.33 -3.11
N VAL A 86 -13.39 11.02 -4.25
CA VAL A 86 -12.12 11.49 -4.80
C VAL A 86 -11.80 12.87 -4.26
N VAL A 87 -10.65 13.00 -3.60
CA VAL A 87 -10.19 14.26 -2.99
C VAL A 87 -8.88 14.70 -3.64
N ARG A 88 -8.87 15.88 -4.25
CA ARG A 88 -7.62 16.50 -4.70
C ARG A 88 -7.01 17.31 -3.57
N ALA A 89 -5.88 16.86 -3.04
CA ALA A 89 -5.19 17.56 -1.96
C ALA A 89 -3.68 17.28 -1.97
N ASP A 90 -2.93 18.22 -1.40
CA ASP A 90 -1.52 18.04 -1.06
C ASP A 90 -1.43 17.37 0.31
N LEU A 91 -0.94 16.14 0.36
CA LEU A 91 -0.81 15.34 1.57
C LEU A 91 0.16 15.93 2.60
N THR A 92 1.03 16.86 2.19
CA THR A 92 1.93 17.56 3.12
C THR A 92 1.18 18.49 4.08
N ALA A 93 -0.04 18.91 3.71
CA ALA A 93 -0.87 19.86 4.48
C ALA A 93 -2.30 19.34 4.75
N TRP A 94 -2.77 18.32 4.01
CA TRP A 94 -4.14 17.81 4.16
C TRP A 94 -4.31 17.02 5.47
N ASP A 95 -5.40 17.28 6.20
CA ASP A 95 -5.71 16.58 7.44
C ASP A 95 -6.60 15.35 7.16
N PRO A 96 -6.12 14.13 7.42
CA PRO A 96 -6.91 12.90 7.29
C PRO A 96 -7.94 12.71 8.39
N GLY A 97 -7.92 13.55 9.43
CA GLY A 97 -8.70 13.35 10.65
C GLY A 97 -8.10 12.27 11.56
N ARG A 98 -8.80 11.98 12.63
CA ARG A 98 -8.39 10.98 13.63
C ARG A 98 -9.47 9.93 13.80
N ASP A 99 -9.06 8.67 14.03
CA ASP A 99 -9.96 7.55 14.34
C ASP A 99 -11.10 7.37 13.33
N ALA A 100 -10.86 7.74 12.06
CA ALA A 100 -11.90 7.92 11.07
C ALA A 100 -12.06 6.74 10.09
N PHE A 101 -11.04 5.87 9.98
CA PHE A 101 -10.99 4.82 8.97
C PHE A 101 -10.72 3.44 9.58
N ASP A 102 -11.40 2.44 9.03
CA ASP A 102 -11.17 1.03 9.35
C ASP A 102 -9.84 0.55 8.78
N VAL A 103 -9.49 1.05 7.59
CA VAL A 103 -8.24 0.73 6.90
C VAL A 103 -7.64 1.99 6.29
N VAL A 104 -6.35 2.22 6.53
CA VAL A 104 -5.56 3.23 5.83
C VAL A 104 -4.55 2.53 4.95
N MET A 105 -4.49 2.94 3.69
CA MET A 105 -3.59 2.41 2.67
C MET A 105 -2.60 3.49 2.24
N ILE A 106 -1.30 3.14 2.20
CA ILE A 106 -0.22 4.03 1.76
C ILE A 106 0.72 3.24 0.86
N PHE A 107 0.63 3.45 -0.45
CA PHE A 107 1.43 2.70 -1.42
C PHE A 107 2.27 3.62 -2.29
N ASN A 108 3.58 3.33 -2.40
CA ASN A 108 4.55 4.10 -3.18
C ASN A 108 4.60 5.59 -2.79
N TYR A 109 4.32 5.89 -1.55
CA TYR A 109 4.39 7.22 -0.96
C TYR A 109 5.12 7.18 0.38
N LEU A 110 5.92 8.18 0.65
CA LEU A 110 6.66 8.34 1.90
C LEU A 110 6.73 9.82 2.29
N ASP A 111 6.15 10.17 3.41
CA ASP A 111 6.41 11.41 4.13
C ASP A 111 6.57 11.09 5.62
N ARG A 112 7.81 11.07 6.08
CA ARG A 112 8.16 10.71 7.46
C ARG A 112 7.53 11.64 8.50
N ARG A 113 7.36 12.92 8.14
CA ARG A 113 6.80 13.94 9.06
C ARG A 113 5.29 13.77 9.19
N ARG A 114 4.63 13.33 8.12
CA ARG A 114 3.19 13.15 8.07
C ARG A 114 2.73 11.75 8.54
N MET A 115 3.66 10.80 8.63
CA MET A 115 3.32 9.43 9.04
C MET A 115 2.54 9.39 10.37
N PRO A 116 2.87 10.14 11.44
CA PRO A 116 2.07 10.13 12.66
C PRO A 116 0.60 10.52 12.46
N ASP A 117 0.31 11.48 11.56
CA ASP A 117 -1.06 11.92 11.27
C ASP A 117 -1.81 10.87 10.47
N PHE A 118 -1.15 10.25 9.48
CA PHE A 118 -1.73 9.14 8.69
C PHE A 118 -2.06 7.93 9.57
N LEU A 119 -1.19 7.59 10.51
CA LEU A 119 -1.44 6.53 11.49
C LEU A 119 -2.58 6.89 12.44
N ALA A 120 -2.68 8.16 12.84
CA ALA A 120 -3.78 8.62 13.72
C ALA A 120 -5.15 8.54 13.04
N ALA A 121 -5.22 8.53 11.71
CA ALA A 121 -6.46 8.38 10.96
C ALA A 121 -7.07 6.97 11.07
N VAL A 122 -6.27 5.94 11.32
CA VAL A 122 -6.75 4.58 11.58
C VAL A 122 -7.49 4.56 12.92
N ARG A 123 -8.71 4.05 13.00
CA ARG A 123 -9.43 3.91 14.28
C ARG A 123 -8.81 2.82 15.17
N PRO A 124 -9.05 2.82 16.50
CA PRO A 124 -8.67 1.67 17.33
C PRO A 124 -9.24 0.35 16.78
N GLY A 125 -8.41 -0.69 16.71
CA GLY A 125 -8.73 -1.97 16.06
C GLY A 125 -8.73 -1.96 14.54
N GLY A 126 -8.52 -0.81 13.89
CA GLY A 126 -8.38 -0.69 12.44
C GLY A 126 -7.00 -1.10 11.95
N HIS A 127 -6.81 -1.12 10.63
CA HIS A 127 -5.61 -1.67 9.99
C HIS A 127 -4.86 -0.65 9.14
N LEU A 128 -3.55 -0.83 9.08
CA LEU A 128 -2.66 -0.15 8.17
C LEU A 128 -2.14 -1.14 7.13
N LEU A 129 -2.28 -0.82 5.85
CA LEU A 129 -1.60 -1.49 4.74
C LEU A 129 -0.65 -0.49 4.09
N THR A 130 0.64 -0.75 4.14
CA THR A 130 1.61 0.15 3.51
C THR A 130 2.71 -0.63 2.81
N GLU A 131 3.18 -0.10 1.68
CA GLU A 131 4.28 -0.64 0.90
C GLU A 131 4.95 0.48 0.11
N THR A 132 6.27 0.63 0.26
CA THR A 132 7.06 1.59 -0.52
C THR A 132 8.49 1.13 -0.71
N PHE A 133 9.28 1.94 -1.41
CA PHE A 133 10.60 1.55 -1.88
C PHE A 133 11.68 1.67 -0.80
N LEU A 134 12.58 0.68 -0.78
CA LEU A 134 13.83 0.70 -0.02
C LEU A 134 14.93 1.45 -0.77
N GLU A 135 15.97 1.87 -0.06
CA GLU A 135 17.16 2.52 -0.63
C GLU A 135 17.86 1.66 -1.69
N GLN A 136 17.77 0.32 -1.61
CA GLN A 136 18.26 -0.63 -2.60
C GLN A 136 17.58 -0.48 -3.97
N GLN A 137 16.46 0.25 -4.05
CA GLN A 137 15.82 0.59 -5.33
C GLN A 137 16.73 1.36 -6.28
N ARG A 138 17.68 2.13 -5.76
CA ARG A 138 18.68 2.84 -6.58
C ARG A 138 19.49 1.91 -7.48
N LEU A 139 19.72 0.67 -7.04
CA LEU A 139 20.47 -0.34 -7.77
C LEU A 139 19.65 -0.96 -8.91
N GLN A 140 18.33 -0.76 -8.92
CA GLN A 140 17.44 -1.37 -9.90
C GLN A 140 17.31 -0.57 -11.21
N GLY A 141 17.87 0.64 -11.26
CA GLY A 141 17.91 1.47 -12.47
C GLY A 141 16.60 2.17 -12.85
N TRP A 142 15.54 2.06 -12.03
CA TRP A 142 14.24 2.71 -12.22
C TRP A 142 13.59 3.05 -10.87
N GLY A 143 12.49 3.82 -10.90
CA GLY A 143 11.77 4.25 -9.69
C GLY A 143 12.47 5.42 -8.98
N PRO A 144 12.11 5.67 -7.70
CA PRO A 144 12.65 6.78 -6.94
C PRO A 144 14.15 6.59 -6.64
N ARG A 145 14.87 7.71 -6.54
CA ARG A 145 16.31 7.73 -6.22
C ARG A 145 16.68 8.65 -5.06
N SER A 146 15.76 9.58 -4.71
CA SER A 146 15.97 10.53 -3.62
C SER A 146 15.73 9.85 -2.26
N ASP A 147 16.52 10.20 -1.24
CA ASP A 147 16.37 9.71 0.13
C ASP A 147 15.00 10.02 0.73
N GLU A 148 14.37 11.10 0.26
CA GLU A 148 13.02 11.48 0.69
C GLU A 148 11.96 10.42 0.38
N HIS A 149 12.17 9.64 -0.69
CA HIS A 149 11.24 8.63 -1.19
C HIS A 149 11.68 7.19 -0.93
N LEU A 150 12.82 7.00 -0.26
CA LEU A 150 13.41 5.69 -0.02
C LEU A 150 13.59 5.43 1.48
N LEU A 151 13.22 4.24 1.89
CA LEU A 151 13.37 3.77 3.27
C LEU A 151 14.72 3.09 3.48
N ALA A 152 15.37 3.37 4.61
CA ALA A 152 16.41 2.50 5.12
C ALA A 152 15.80 1.16 5.58
N SER A 153 16.64 0.11 5.63
CA SER A 153 16.20 -1.19 6.15
C SER A 153 15.66 -1.08 7.59
N GLY A 154 14.53 -1.73 7.85
CA GLY A 154 13.79 -1.70 9.13
C GLY A 154 13.08 -0.38 9.43
N GLU A 155 13.20 0.64 8.58
CA GLU A 155 12.63 1.96 8.87
C GLU A 155 11.11 1.95 8.87
N LEU A 156 10.45 1.26 7.93
CA LEU A 156 8.99 1.21 7.89
C LEU A 156 8.42 0.60 9.16
N MET A 157 9.02 -0.46 9.69
CA MET A 157 8.60 -1.07 10.95
C MET A 157 8.76 -0.13 12.15
N ARG A 158 9.85 0.68 12.18
CA ARG A 158 10.02 1.72 13.21
C ARG A 158 8.99 2.84 13.10
N LEU A 159 8.67 3.29 11.88
CA LEU A 159 7.65 4.32 11.66
C LEU A 159 6.25 3.87 12.10
N THR A 160 6.01 2.56 12.11
CA THR A 160 4.72 1.94 12.47
C THR A 160 4.75 1.21 13.81
N GLU A 161 5.77 1.36 14.64
CA GLU A 161 6.00 0.60 15.88
C GLU A 161 4.90 0.72 16.94
N ARG A 162 4.04 1.76 16.84
CA ARG A 162 2.88 1.94 17.73
C ARG A 162 1.69 1.04 17.36
N PHE A 163 1.78 0.34 16.23
CA PHE A 163 0.79 -0.62 15.78
C PHE A 163 1.27 -2.04 16.08
N GLU A 164 0.34 -2.94 16.32
CA GLU A 164 0.63 -4.36 16.43
C GLU A 164 0.96 -4.92 15.05
N LEU A 165 2.22 -5.26 14.83
CA LEU A 165 2.69 -5.81 13.56
C LEU A 165 2.08 -7.20 13.33
N ILE A 166 1.26 -7.35 12.29
CA ILE A 166 0.72 -8.64 11.86
C ILE A 166 1.69 -9.32 10.91
N LEU A 167 2.19 -8.57 9.92
CA LEU A 167 3.20 -9.03 8.97
C LEU A 167 4.02 -7.84 8.46
N GLY A 168 5.33 -8.05 8.37
CA GLY A 168 6.26 -7.10 7.77
C GLY A 168 7.28 -7.82 6.93
N ARG A 169 7.73 -7.17 5.84
CA ARG A 169 8.74 -7.75 4.95
C ARG A 169 9.59 -6.68 4.29
N GLU A 170 10.80 -7.07 3.92
CA GLU A 170 11.67 -6.37 2.99
C GLU A 170 12.08 -7.36 1.91
N VAL A 171 11.78 -7.05 0.66
CA VAL A 171 11.94 -8.00 -0.45
C VAL A 171 12.35 -7.31 -1.74
N ILE A 172 12.91 -8.10 -2.67
CA ILE A 172 13.01 -7.70 -4.06
C ILE A 172 11.96 -8.50 -4.84
N GLU A 173 10.94 -7.80 -5.34
CA GLU A 173 9.89 -8.38 -6.18
C GLU A 173 10.04 -7.93 -7.64
N THR A 174 9.33 -8.58 -8.54
CA THR A 174 9.25 -8.16 -9.93
C THR A 174 7.93 -7.41 -10.18
N ILE A 175 8.03 -6.14 -10.59
CA ILE A 175 6.92 -5.28 -11.02
C ILE A 175 7.16 -4.92 -12.49
N ASP A 176 6.21 -5.24 -13.38
CA ASP A 176 6.33 -5.03 -14.83
C ASP A 176 7.65 -5.58 -15.42
N GLY A 177 8.03 -6.78 -14.99
CA GLY A 177 9.25 -7.43 -15.45
C GLY A 177 10.55 -6.82 -14.90
N ARG A 178 10.48 -5.81 -14.02
CA ARG A 178 11.63 -5.13 -13.43
C ARG A 178 11.72 -5.39 -11.92
N PRO A 179 12.93 -5.57 -11.37
CA PRO A 179 13.10 -5.78 -9.95
C PRO A 179 12.77 -4.49 -9.17
N ALA A 180 12.04 -4.63 -8.06
CA ALA A 180 11.69 -3.57 -7.13
C ALA A 180 12.08 -3.97 -5.72
N ALA A 181 12.85 -3.13 -5.03
CA ALA A 181 13.19 -3.31 -3.62
C ALA A 181 12.13 -2.62 -2.76
N LEU A 182 11.38 -3.39 -1.98
CA LEU A 182 10.19 -2.95 -1.26
C LEU A 182 10.26 -3.29 0.22
N ALA A 183 9.76 -2.38 1.05
CA ALA A 183 9.35 -2.63 2.43
C ALA A 183 7.82 -2.59 2.51
N SER A 184 7.22 -3.54 3.20
CA SER A 184 5.77 -3.63 3.35
C SER A 184 5.41 -3.93 4.80
N VAL A 185 4.36 -3.31 5.31
CA VAL A 185 3.79 -3.54 6.65
C VAL A 185 2.28 -3.70 6.56
N PHE A 186 1.78 -4.73 7.21
CA PHE A 186 0.40 -4.93 7.59
C PHE A 186 0.32 -4.98 9.11
N ALA A 187 -0.40 -4.03 9.69
CA ALA A 187 -0.44 -3.87 11.13
C ALA A 187 -1.82 -3.44 11.60
N GLN A 188 -2.15 -3.73 12.85
CA GLN A 188 -3.40 -3.33 13.50
C GLN A 188 -3.14 -2.26 14.56
N ARG A 189 -3.96 -1.22 14.59
CA ARG A 189 -3.93 -0.27 15.70
C ARG A 189 -4.50 -0.94 16.96
N PRO A 190 -3.79 -0.92 18.11
CA PRO A 190 -4.30 -1.48 19.33
C PRO A 190 -5.69 -0.93 19.69
N LEU A 191 -6.51 -1.76 20.32
CA LEU A 191 -7.71 -1.30 21.00
C LEU A 191 -7.28 -0.44 22.20
N ALA A 192 -7.85 0.72 22.37
CA ALA A 192 -7.52 1.64 23.46
C ALA A 192 -7.88 1.04 24.83
#